data_ef4e6a4d4109bd8298075a6c73dde696
#
_entry.id   ef4e6a4d4109bd8298075a6c73dde696
#
_cell.length_a   1.000
_cell.length_b   1.000
_cell.length_c   1.000
_cell.angle_alpha   90.00
_cell.angle_beta   90.00
_cell.angle_gamma   90.00
#
_symmetry.space_group_name_H-M   'P 1'
#
loop_
_entity.id
_entity.type
_entity.pdbx_description
1 polymer ?
#
loop_
_entity_poly.entity_id
_entity_poly.type
_entity_poly.pdbx_seq_one_letter_code
_entity_poly.pdbx_strand_id
1 'polypeptide(L)'
;MQAEVGGKIIALSEAGWLENLDEWSAELADIISKTERIPELTDEHWDIINLARNHFQDNGVVCEPRAFSKIMKKKYGKDRSDQKYIYSLFPTGLIKCANKIAGLPRPKGCS
;
A
#
# COMPACT_ATOMS: atom_id res chain seq x y z
N MET A 1 -2.44 -17.89 -1.39
CA MET A 1 -2.57 -17.35 -0.02
C MET A 1 -3.97 -16.83 0.23
N GLN A 2 -4.33 -16.75 1.47
CA GLN A 2 -5.62 -16.18 1.86
C GLN A 2 -5.50 -15.52 3.23
N ALA A 3 -6.41 -14.59 3.52
CA ALA A 3 -6.50 -13.92 4.81
C ALA A 3 -7.92 -14.10 5.35
N GLU A 4 -8.05 -14.14 6.66
CA GLU A 4 -9.36 -14.21 7.32
C GLU A 4 -9.69 -12.86 7.95
N VAL A 5 -10.83 -12.28 7.55
CA VAL A 5 -11.27 -10.98 8.04
C VAL A 5 -12.73 -11.12 8.47
N GLY A 6 -12.98 -10.98 9.78
CA GLY A 6 -14.34 -11.05 10.32
C GLY A 6 -15.07 -12.34 10.02
N GLY A 7 -14.35 -13.46 9.95
CA GLY A 7 -14.92 -14.76 9.62
C GLY A 7 -15.02 -15.04 8.12
N LYS A 8 -14.65 -14.08 7.28
CA LYS A 8 -14.67 -14.24 5.83
C LYS A 8 -13.25 -14.51 5.32
N ILE A 9 -13.13 -15.47 4.39
CA ILE A 9 -11.85 -15.80 3.77
C ILE A 9 -11.69 -14.97 2.50
N ILE A 10 -10.56 -14.25 2.41
CA ILE A 10 -10.25 -13.36 1.30
C ILE A 10 -9.05 -13.91 0.54
N ALA A 11 -9.21 -14.10 -0.77
CA ALA A 11 -8.16 -14.66 -1.61
C ALA A 11 -7.05 -13.64 -1.90
N LEU A 12 -5.80 -14.08 -1.72
CA LEU A 12 -4.61 -13.29 -2.03
C LEU A 12 -3.76 -14.09 -3.02
N SER A 13 -2.97 -13.37 -3.84
CA SER A 13 -2.01 -14.03 -4.72
C SER A 13 -0.88 -14.65 -3.92
N GLU A 14 0.00 -15.41 -4.58
CA GLU A 14 1.16 -16.03 -3.91
C GLU A 14 2.05 -14.98 -3.25
N ALA A 15 2.15 -13.79 -3.83
CA ALA A 15 2.94 -12.70 -3.27
C ALA A 15 2.18 -11.88 -2.23
N GLY A 16 0.92 -12.21 -1.93
CA GLY A 16 0.13 -11.53 -0.92
C GLY A 16 -0.69 -10.35 -1.43
N TRP A 17 -0.86 -10.22 -2.74
CA TRP A 17 -1.69 -9.18 -3.34
C TRP A 17 -3.16 -9.59 -3.32
N LEU A 18 -4.04 -8.62 -3.02
CA LEU A 18 -5.48 -8.85 -3.02
C LEU A 18 -5.98 -9.17 -4.43
N GLU A 19 -6.70 -10.28 -4.60
CA GLU A 19 -7.22 -10.68 -5.91
C GLU A 19 -8.50 -9.94 -6.29
N ASN A 20 -9.39 -9.70 -5.33
CA ASN A 20 -10.62 -8.95 -5.55
C ASN A 20 -10.58 -7.63 -4.80
N LEU A 21 -10.43 -6.52 -5.52
CA LEU A 21 -10.26 -5.20 -4.93
C LEU A 21 -11.46 -4.76 -4.08
N ASP A 22 -12.64 -5.26 -4.39
CA ASP A 22 -13.86 -4.92 -3.65
C ASP A 22 -13.88 -5.53 -2.24
N GLU A 23 -13.01 -6.50 -1.97
CA GLU A 23 -12.93 -7.14 -0.66
C GLU A 23 -11.97 -6.43 0.31
N TRP A 24 -11.38 -5.32 -0.12
CA TRP A 24 -10.45 -4.58 0.74
C TRP A 24 -11.17 -3.95 1.94
N SER A 25 -10.50 -3.97 3.09
CA SER A 25 -10.94 -3.30 4.30
C SER A 25 -9.72 -2.86 5.12
N ALA A 26 -9.96 -2.01 6.11
CA ALA A 26 -8.89 -1.58 7.02
C ALA A 26 -8.31 -2.77 7.81
N GLU A 27 -9.16 -3.73 8.16
CA GLU A 27 -8.69 -4.95 8.84
C GLU A 27 -7.77 -5.77 7.95
N LEU A 28 -8.10 -5.90 6.67
CA LEU A 28 -7.25 -6.60 5.71
C LEU A 28 -5.91 -5.87 5.55
N ALA A 29 -5.93 -4.54 5.48
CA ALA A 29 -4.71 -3.74 5.41
C ALA A 29 -3.79 -4.02 6.59
N ASP A 30 -4.32 -4.13 7.80
CA ASP A 30 -3.56 -4.45 8.99
C ASP A 30 -2.92 -5.85 8.90
N ILE A 31 -3.67 -6.83 8.41
CA ILE A 31 -3.17 -8.19 8.23
C ILE A 31 -2.02 -8.22 7.22
N ILE A 32 -2.20 -7.57 6.07
CA ILE A 32 -1.17 -7.53 5.03
C ILE A 32 0.08 -6.79 5.52
N SER A 33 -0.10 -5.71 6.30
CA SER A 33 1.03 -4.94 6.81
C SER A 33 1.96 -5.78 7.66
N LYS A 34 1.42 -6.70 8.43
CA LYS A 34 2.24 -7.60 9.26
C LYS A 34 3.10 -8.53 8.41
N THR A 35 2.61 -8.96 7.24
CA THR A 35 3.43 -9.75 6.32
C THR A 35 4.56 -8.94 5.69
N GLU A 36 4.42 -7.61 5.66
CA GLU A 36 5.40 -6.69 5.12
C GLU A 36 6.31 -6.09 6.19
N ARG A 37 6.39 -6.72 7.35
CA ARG A 37 7.26 -6.33 8.49
C ARG A 37 6.86 -5.00 9.12
N ILE A 38 5.60 -4.63 9.03
CA ILE A 38 5.07 -3.45 9.70
C ILE A 38 4.24 -3.93 10.88
N PRO A 39 4.72 -3.77 12.12
CA PRO A 39 4.00 -4.29 13.28
C PRO A 39 2.68 -3.57 13.55
N GLU A 40 2.61 -2.27 13.20
CA GLU A 40 1.41 -1.47 13.41
C GLU A 40 1.34 -0.35 12.37
N LEU A 41 0.14 -0.13 11.82
CA LEU A 41 -0.11 0.96 10.89
C LEU A 41 -0.38 2.25 11.68
N THR A 42 0.50 3.22 11.54
CA THR A 42 0.34 4.55 12.16
C THR A 42 -0.44 5.48 11.24
N ASP A 43 -0.77 6.67 11.75
CA ASP A 43 -1.43 7.70 10.94
C ASP A 43 -0.62 8.04 9.68
N GLU A 44 0.70 8.06 9.80
CA GLU A 44 1.58 8.33 8.66
C GLU A 44 1.49 7.23 7.60
N HIS A 45 1.40 5.97 8.01
CA HIS A 45 1.15 4.87 7.09
C HIS A 45 -0.18 5.05 6.36
N TRP A 46 -1.23 5.39 7.10
CA TRP A 46 -2.55 5.57 6.54
C TRP A 46 -2.62 6.74 5.56
N ASP A 47 -1.89 7.83 5.83
CA ASP A 47 -1.82 8.95 4.88
C ASP A 47 -1.32 8.49 3.52
N ILE A 48 -0.28 7.67 3.51
CA ILE A 48 0.33 7.17 2.27
C ILE A 48 -0.56 6.12 1.60
N ILE A 49 -1.17 5.23 2.38
CA ILE A 49 -2.11 4.23 1.87
C ILE A 49 -3.31 4.90 1.20
N ASN A 50 -3.87 5.91 1.86
CA ASN A 50 -5.00 6.64 1.30
C ASN A 50 -4.62 7.42 0.05
N LEU A 51 -3.41 7.96 0.00
CA LEU A 51 -2.90 8.64 -1.19
C LEU A 51 -2.84 7.69 -2.38
N ALA A 52 -2.35 6.48 -2.16
CA ALA A 52 -2.29 5.45 -3.21
C ALA A 52 -3.69 5.06 -3.69
N ARG A 53 -4.63 4.86 -2.78
CA ARG A 53 -6.01 4.51 -3.12
C ARG A 53 -6.72 5.62 -3.88
N ASN A 54 -6.55 6.86 -3.43
CA ASN A 54 -7.16 8.01 -4.09
C ASN A 54 -6.62 8.18 -5.51
N HIS A 55 -5.32 8.00 -5.70
CA HIS A 55 -4.72 8.07 -7.03
C HIS A 55 -5.32 7.02 -7.96
N PHE A 56 -5.48 5.79 -7.47
CA PHE A 56 -6.06 4.71 -8.26
C PHE A 56 -7.51 5.01 -8.63
N GLN A 57 -8.30 5.52 -7.68
CA GLN A 57 -9.69 5.87 -7.94
C GLN A 57 -9.82 6.98 -8.99
N ASP A 58 -8.94 7.99 -8.93
CA ASP A 58 -9.00 9.12 -9.83
C ASP A 58 -8.49 8.80 -11.23
N ASN A 59 -7.53 7.91 -11.36
CA ASN A 59 -6.83 7.66 -12.62
C ASN A 59 -7.06 6.26 -13.21
N GLY A 60 -7.61 5.34 -12.43
CA GLY A 60 -7.85 3.97 -12.87
C GLY A 60 -6.59 3.12 -13.00
N VAL A 61 -5.44 3.65 -12.62
CA VAL A 61 -4.16 2.95 -12.68
C VAL A 61 -3.38 3.18 -11.39
N VAL A 62 -2.48 2.24 -11.10
CA VAL A 62 -1.62 2.32 -9.93
C VAL A 62 -0.55 3.39 -10.14
N CYS A 63 -0.23 4.14 -9.10
CA CYS A 63 0.78 5.19 -9.16
C CYS A 63 2.19 4.59 -9.32
N GLU A 64 2.94 5.10 -10.29
CA GLU A 64 4.33 4.70 -10.49
C GLU A 64 5.24 5.33 -9.42
N PRO A 65 6.41 4.70 -9.12
CA PRO A 65 7.29 5.19 -8.05
C PRO A 65 7.66 6.67 -8.17
N ARG A 66 8.01 7.13 -9.37
CA ARG A 66 8.40 8.53 -9.60
C ARG A 66 7.23 9.48 -9.37
N ALA A 67 6.06 9.12 -9.90
CA ALA A 67 4.85 9.93 -9.73
C ALA A 67 4.45 9.97 -8.26
N PHE A 68 4.55 8.85 -7.56
CA PHE A 68 4.21 8.75 -6.15
C PHE A 68 5.12 9.67 -5.31
N SER A 69 6.43 9.64 -5.56
CA SER A 69 7.39 10.50 -4.86
C SER A 69 7.11 11.97 -5.10
N LYS A 70 6.78 12.36 -6.33
CA LYS A 70 6.41 13.74 -6.66
C LYS A 70 5.16 14.19 -5.91
N ILE A 71 4.14 13.34 -5.85
CA ILE A 71 2.89 13.64 -5.15
C ILE A 71 3.16 13.80 -3.65
N MET A 72 3.97 12.93 -3.07
CA MET A 72 4.32 13.02 -1.66
C MET A 72 5.10 14.29 -1.35
N LYS A 73 6.04 14.66 -2.20
CA LYS A 73 6.84 15.88 -2.03
C LYS A 73 5.95 17.12 -2.10
N LYS A 74 5.00 17.15 -3.02
CA LYS A 74 4.09 18.27 -3.20
C LYS A 74 3.10 18.38 -2.04
N LYS A 75 2.62 17.25 -1.53
CA LYS A 75 1.58 17.22 -0.49
C LYS A 75 2.15 17.35 0.92
N TYR A 76 3.26 16.67 1.19
CA TYR A 76 3.83 16.56 2.54
C TYR A 76 5.17 17.26 2.72
N GLY A 77 5.80 17.68 1.65
CA GLY A 77 7.11 18.32 1.69
C GLY A 77 8.25 17.34 1.52
N LYS A 78 9.46 17.91 1.46
CA LYS A 78 10.68 17.16 1.17
C LYS A 78 11.00 16.09 2.22
N ASP A 79 10.75 16.40 3.49
CA ASP A 79 11.12 15.50 4.60
C ASP A 79 10.35 14.17 4.51
N ARG A 80 9.08 14.20 4.14
CA ARG A 80 8.26 13.01 4.04
C ARG A 80 8.40 12.28 2.71
N SER A 81 9.17 12.81 1.77
CA SER A 81 9.52 12.15 0.52
C SER A 81 10.94 11.58 0.53
N ASP A 82 11.68 11.76 1.62
CA ASP A 82 13.03 11.21 1.78
C ASP A 82 12.97 9.68 1.82
N GLN A 83 13.87 9.02 1.10
CA GLN A 83 13.94 7.58 1.04
C GLN A 83 14.11 6.92 2.41
N LYS A 84 14.93 7.51 3.28
CA LYS A 84 15.14 6.99 4.63
C LYS A 84 13.82 6.97 5.42
N TYR A 85 13.06 8.05 5.33
CA TYR A 85 11.78 8.15 5.99
C TYR A 85 10.79 7.11 5.44
N ILE A 86 10.72 7.00 4.11
CA ILE A 86 9.84 6.06 3.43
C ILE A 86 10.18 4.62 3.82
N TYR A 87 11.46 4.25 3.82
CA TYR A 87 11.88 2.90 4.21
C TYR A 87 11.67 2.63 5.70
N SER A 88 11.62 3.65 6.54
CA SER A 88 11.28 3.46 7.95
C SER A 88 9.81 3.08 8.13
N LEU A 89 8.93 3.57 7.25
CA LEU A 89 7.52 3.22 7.26
C LEU A 89 7.21 1.94 6.48
N PHE A 90 7.86 1.76 5.33
CA PHE A 90 7.61 0.64 4.41
C PHE A 90 8.93 -0.07 4.09
N PRO A 91 9.38 -0.98 4.99
CA PRO A 91 10.71 -1.62 4.84
C PRO A 91 10.93 -2.39 3.55
N THR A 92 9.88 -2.92 2.94
CA THR A 92 9.98 -3.70 1.70
C THR A 92 9.85 -2.86 0.44
N GLY A 93 9.76 -1.53 0.58
CA GLY A 93 9.67 -0.60 -0.54
C GLY A 93 8.32 0.09 -0.61
N LEU A 94 8.33 1.39 -0.94
CA LEU A 94 7.13 2.22 -0.91
C LEU A 94 6.01 1.69 -1.81
N ILE A 95 6.28 1.55 -3.10
CA ILE A 95 5.23 1.19 -4.06
C ILE A 95 4.71 -0.21 -3.82
N LYS A 96 5.62 -1.17 -3.68
CA LYS A 96 5.25 -2.56 -3.46
C LYS A 96 4.45 -2.73 -2.17
N CYS A 97 4.96 -2.17 -1.09
CA CYS A 97 4.37 -2.32 0.23
C CYS A 97 3.07 -1.53 0.37
N ALA A 98 3.08 -0.24 0.02
CA ALA A 98 1.92 0.63 0.16
C ALA A 98 0.76 0.18 -0.72
N ASN A 99 1.02 -0.16 -1.99
CA ASN A 99 -0.04 -0.61 -2.89
C ASN A 99 -0.61 -1.97 -2.46
N LYS A 100 0.22 -2.88 -1.97
CA LYS A 100 -0.24 -4.17 -1.48
C LYS A 100 -1.18 -4.00 -0.27
N ILE A 101 -0.77 -3.19 0.70
CA ILE A 101 -1.58 -2.91 1.89
C ILE A 101 -2.87 -2.18 1.51
N ALA A 102 -2.80 -1.29 0.54
CA ALA A 102 -3.96 -0.55 0.03
C ALA A 102 -4.94 -1.42 -0.77
N GLY A 103 -4.61 -2.68 -1.01
CA GLY A 103 -5.47 -3.59 -1.77
C GLY A 103 -5.53 -3.29 -3.25
N LEU A 104 -4.51 -2.64 -3.79
CA LEU A 104 -4.46 -2.25 -5.21
C LEU A 104 -3.78 -3.32 -6.06
N PRO A 105 -3.99 -3.29 -7.39
CA PRO A 105 -3.31 -4.22 -8.29
C PRO A 105 -1.80 -4.02 -8.25
N ARG A 106 -1.06 -5.08 -8.59
CA ARG A 106 0.38 -5.01 -8.68
C ARG A 106 0.80 -4.02 -9.78
N PRO A 107 1.70 -3.07 -9.48
CA PRO A 107 2.16 -2.11 -10.48
C PRO A 107 2.87 -2.81 -11.65
N LYS A 108 2.66 -2.30 -12.86
CA LYS A 108 3.38 -2.78 -14.03
C LYS A 108 4.86 -2.42 -13.92
N GLY A 109 5.73 -3.34 -14.32
CA GLY A 109 7.16 -3.13 -14.22
C GLY A 109 7.74 -3.29 -12.83
N CYS A 110 6.95 -3.61 -11.84
CA CYS A 110 7.40 -3.93 -10.49
C CYS A 110 7.65 -5.44 -10.43
N SER A 111 8.87 -5.81 -10.31
CA SER A 111 9.25 -7.21 -10.18
C SER A 111 9.21 -7.68 -8.73
#